data_5894072c02a814c7369b4bf57900e6ba
#
_entry.id   5894072c02a814c7369b4bf57900e6ba
#
_cell.length_a   1.000
_cell.length_b   1.000
_cell.length_c   1.000
_cell.angle_alpha   90.00
_cell.angle_beta   90.00
_cell.angle_gamma   90.00
#
_symmetry.space_group_name_H-M   'P 1'
#
loop_
_entity.id
_entity.type
_entity.pdbx_description
1 polymer ?
#
loop_
_entity_poly.entity_id
_entity_poly.type
_entity_poly.pdbx_seq_one_letter_code
_entity_poly.pdbx_strand_id
1 'polypeptide(L)'
;MPTLPPLPDWVQLEHRVAQLMTKQELHGWCFNERAAWQLASALQKELEETKKVLRDRHPFVEGSTFNPKRNNKVQGYFQGCPSTRLKELNPTSRDHIAWILSTFYGWKPTQLTTTGKPVIDETILMEIASGGITIAGDFAKCLDITKKLGMISEGTNAWLKLCTTASRVHHHCSVGCATFRMSHKNPNLAQVPSDSRFRQLFVPTPGQVMVGADLAGIELRMLAHYLARYDGGRYADILLNGDIHQVNADKIGISRKLVKTVTYAFLYGAGNEKIGLSYDSSLSSSRAKSKGKEIRDAYVEAIPGLDALLSAVKATGDRGFIKAIDGRRIPLDSSHKALNFLLQGSAAALAKRWLVINQETIDNTQLCCSQLAFVHDELQFECDPQHAEDLSTSLVYSAAAAGEFYKLRIPIAAEAKIGNNWAEVH
;
A
#
# COMPACT_ATOMS: atom_id res chain seq x y z
N MET A 1 -36.31 -33.47 -5.50
CA MET A 1 -35.85 -32.31 -4.73
C MET A 1 -35.71 -31.13 -5.65
N PRO A 2 -36.16 -29.93 -5.33
CA PRO A 2 -35.93 -28.77 -6.18
C PRO A 2 -34.40 -28.55 -6.28
N THR A 3 -33.88 -28.54 -7.50
CA THR A 3 -32.46 -28.24 -7.74
C THR A 3 -32.23 -26.78 -7.35
N LEU A 4 -31.30 -26.54 -6.43
CA LEU A 4 -30.87 -25.19 -6.08
C LEU A 4 -30.38 -24.47 -7.34
N PRO A 5 -30.72 -23.17 -7.52
CA PRO A 5 -30.20 -22.41 -8.64
C PRO A 5 -28.65 -22.40 -8.60
N PRO A 6 -28.02 -22.38 -9.78
CA PRO A 6 -26.55 -22.34 -9.82
C PRO A 6 -26.01 -21.11 -9.08
N LEU A 7 -24.89 -21.25 -8.38
CA LEU A 7 -24.24 -20.16 -7.70
C LEU A 7 -23.85 -19.06 -8.70
N PRO A 8 -23.99 -17.77 -8.34
CA PRO A 8 -23.50 -16.67 -9.16
C PRO A 8 -22.01 -16.85 -9.50
N ASP A 9 -21.59 -16.42 -10.70
CA ASP A 9 -20.22 -16.57 -11.16
C ASP A 9 -19.18 -15.98 -10.19
N TRP A 10 -19.44 -14.81 -9.60
CA TRP A 10 -18.57 -14.22 -8.63
C TRP A 10 -18.41 -15.06 -7.34
N VAL A 11 -19.42 -15.85 -6.95
CA VAL A 11 -19.31 -16.78 -5.80
C VAL A 11 -18.43 -17.96 -6.17
N GLN A 12 -18.60 -18.52 -7.37
CA GLN A 12 -17.75 -19.61 -7.86
C GLN A 12 -16.28 -19.15 -7.97
N LEU A 13 -16.05 -17.93 -8.45
CA LEU A 13 -14.74 -17.30 -8.51
C LEU A 13 -14.09 -17.24 -7.13
N GLU A 14 -14.81 -16.75 -6.12
CA GLU A 14 -14.25 -16.64 -4.74
C GLU A 14 -13.94 -18.03 -4.16
N HIS A 15 -14.77 -19.05 -4.41
CA HIS A 15 -14.48 -20.41 -3.96
C HIS A 15 -13.22 -20.96 -4.62
N ARG A 16 -13.03 -20.73 -5.93
CA ARG A 16 -11.82 -21.17 -6.62
C ARG A 16 -10.57 -20.44 -6.12
N VAL A 17 -10.68 -19.12 -5.94
CA VAL A 17 -9.59 -18.32 -5.36
C VAL A 17 -9.22 -18.80 -3.96
N ALA A 18 -10.21 -19.09 -3.10
CA ALA A 18 -9.93 -19.60 -1.74
C ALA A 18 -9.14 -20.91 -1.78
N GLN A 19 -9.46 -21.84 -2.72
CA GLN A 19 -8.69 -23.06 -2.91
C GLN A 19 -7.24 -22.78 -3.31
N LEU A 20 -7.02 -21.83 -4.22
CA LEU A 20 -5.68 -21.43 -4.69
C LEU A 20 -4.89 -20.76 -3.57
N MET A 21 -5.53 -19.89 -2.77
CA MET A 21 -4.89 -19.28 -1.60
C MET A 21 -4.48 -20.33 -0.56
N THR A 22 -5.31 -21.35 -0.35
CA THR A 22 -4.95 -22.45 0.54
C THR A 22 -3.72 -23.22 0.04
N LYS A 23 -3.67 -23.52 -1.26
CA LYS A 23 -2.49 -24.16 -1.86
C LYS A 23 -1.23 -23.30 -1.71
N GLN A 24 -1.33 -21.97 -1.99
CA GLN A 24 -0.26 -21.01 -1.81
C GLN A 24 0.24 -20.97 -0.36
N GLU A 25 -0.68 -20.91 0.63
CA GLU A 25 -0.33 -20.88 2.05
C GLU A 25 0.36 -22.17 2.47
N LEU A 26 -0.13 -23.32 2.05
CA LEU A 26 0.47 -24.63 2.35
C LEU A 26 1.85 -24.77 1.72
N HIS A 27 2.04 -24.28 0.50
CA HIS A 27 3.34 -24.30 -0.17
C HIS A 27 4.34 -23.38 0.53
N GLY A 28 3.92 -22.16 0.86
CA GLY A 28 4.77 -21.11 1.43
C GLY A 28 5.80 -20.57 0.45
N TRP A 29 6.60 -19.60 0.89
CA TRP A 29 7.63 -18.96 0.06
C TRP A 29 9.01 -19.19 0.67
N CYS A 30 9.96 -19.64 -0.12
CA CYS A 30 11.33 -19.85 0.32
C CYS A 30 11.97 -18.50 0.71
N PHE A 31 12.67 -18.50 1.84
CA PHE A 31 13.15 -17.29 2.49
C PHE A 31 14.63 -17.39 2.82
N ASN A 32 15.42 -16.39 2.41
CA ASN A 32 16.85 -16.34 2.67
C ASN A 32 17.13 -15.83 4.09
N GLU A 33 17.06 -16.71 5.08
CA GLU A 33 17.26 -16.38 6.50
C GLU A 33 18.62 -15.74 6.77
N ARG A 34 19.68 -16.25 6.13
CA ARG A 34 21.03 -15.71 6.31
C ARG A 34 21.11 -14.24 5.87
N ALA A 35 20.60 -13.93 4.68
CA ALA A 35 20.56 -12.55 4.19
C ALA A 35 19.65 -11.67 5.05
N ALA A 36 18.54 -12.22 5.57
CA ALA A 36 17.63 -11.51 6.46
C ALA A 36 18.29 -11.13 7.78
N TRP A 37 19.05 -12.03 8.41
CA TRP A 37 19.83 -11.74 9.62
C TRP A 37 20.92 -10.69 9.36
N GLN A 38 21.59 -10.76 8.21
CA GLN A 38 22.59 -9.75 7.82
C GLN A 38 21.95 -8.37 7.65
N LEU A 39 20.79 -8.29 6.97
CA LEU A 39 20.06 -7.03 6.80
C LEU A 39 19.56 -6.49 8.15
N ALA A 40 19.00 -7.34 9.00
CA ALA A 40 18.56 -6.94 10.33
C ALA A 40 19.71 -6.38 11.19
N SER A 41 20.86 -7.03 11.17
CA SER A 41 22.06 -6.56 11.88
C SER A 41 22.54 -5.20 11.37
N ALA A 42 22.55 -5.01 10.04
CA ALA A 42 22.94 -3.74 9.43
C ALA A 42 21.96 -2.60 9.80
N LEU A 43 20.66 -2.88 9.75
CA LEU A 43 19.62 -1.92 10.14
C LEU A 43 19.68 -1.60 11.64
N GLN A 44 19.94 -2.58 12.50
CA GLN A 44 20.09 -2.37 13.93
C GLN A 44 21.29 -1.44 14.24
N LYS A 45 22.42 -1.67 13.57
CA LYS A 45 23.60 -0.80 13.70
C LYS A 45 23.27 0.64 13.28
N GLU A 46 22.63 0.81 12.12
CA GLU A 46 22.21 2.12 11.61
C GLU A 46 21.23 2.82 12.57
N LEU A 47 20.29 2.07 13.16
CA LEU A 47 19.37 2.59 14.16
C LEU A 47 20.08 3.10 15.41
N GLU A 48 21.00 2.32 15.96
CA GLU A 48 21.73 2.73 17.17
C GLU A 48 22.66 3.92 16.92
N GLU A 49 23.29 3.99 15.75
CA GLU A 49 24.09 5.16 15.36
C GLU A 49 23.20 6.42 15.27
N THR A 50 22.03 6.33 14.63
CA THR A 50 21.09 7.46 14.52
C THR A 50 20.53 7.85 15.90
N LYS A 51 20.16 6.89 16.73
CA LYS A 51 19.70 7.14 18.11
C LYS A 51 20.77 7.83 18.95
N LYS A 52 22.05 7.43 18.78
CA LYS A 52 23.18 8.06 19.49
C LYS A 52 23.29 9.54 19.11
N VAL A 53 23.28 9.87 17.82
CA VAL A 53 23.31 11.27 17.35
C VAL A 53 22.18 12.10 17.97
N LEU A 54 20.97 11.55 18.00
CA LEU A 54 19.81 12.23 18.58
C LEU A 54 19.94 12.41 20.09
N ARG A 55 20.44 11.41 20.84
CA ARG A 55 20.65 11.49 22.28
C ARG A 55 21.79 12.41 22.67
N ASP A 56 22.87 12.42 21.89
CA ASP A 56 24.00 13.34 22.11
C ASP A 56 23.52 14.80 21.98
N ARG A 57 22.57 15.07 21.10
CA ARG A 57 21.99 16.41 20.90
C ARG A 57 20.89 16.76 21.91
N HIS A 58 20.05 15.80 22.28
CA HIS A 58 18.94 15.93 23.22
C HIS A 58 18.87 14.70 24.13
N PRO A 59 19.65 14.66 25.22
CA PRO A 59 19.75 13.46 26.04
C PRO A 59 18.46 13.15 26.82
N PHE A 60 17.68 14.18 27.16
CA PHE A 60 16.51 14.06 28.01
C PHE A 60 15.29 14.78 27.44
N VAL A 61 14.12 14.30 27.86
CA VAL A 61 12.82 14.94 27.70
C VAL A 61 12.15 15.12 29.06
N GLU A 62 11.18 16.01 29.13
CA GLU A 62 10.38 16.22 30.32
C GLU A 62 9.51 14.98 30.62
N GLY A 63 9.57 14.54 31.85
CA GLY A 63 8.75 13.46 32.37
C GLY A 63 7.57 13.95 33.21
N SER A 64 7.15 13.15 34.19
CA SER A 64 6.05 13.52 35.08
C SER A 64 6.49 14.51 36.14
N THR A 65 5.69 15.57 36.34
CA THR A 65 5.81 16.46 37.49
C THR A 65 5.17 15.80 38.71
N PHE A 66 5.79 15.94 39.87
CA PHE A 66 5.30 15.40 41.12
C PHE A 66 5.59 16.39 42.28
N ASN A 67 4.82 16.33 43.34
CA ASN A 67 5.04 17.07 44.56
C ASN A 67 5.71 16.17 45.60
N PRO A 68 7.00 16.40 45.97
CA PRO A 68 7.68 15.61 46.96
C PRO A 68 6.97 15.71 48.32
N LYS A 69 6.73 14.57 48.97
CA LYS A 69 6.17 14.49 50.31
C LYS A 69 7.21 14.68 51.43
N ARG A 70 8.49 14.66 51.06
CA ARG A 70 9.65 14.84 51.97
C ARG A 70 10.79 15.54 51.21
N ASN A 71 11.63 16.22 51.96
CA ASN A 71 12.89 16.74 51.42
C ASN A 71 13.83 15.60 51.06
N ASN A 72 14.44 15.69 49.89
CA ASN A 72 15.51 14.77 49.46
C ASN A 72 16.69 15.61 48.97
N LYS A 73 17.68 15.84 49.84
CA LYS A 73 18.86 16.65 49.52
C LYS A 73 19.77 16.03 48.46
N VAL A 74 19.79 14.71 48.38
CA VAL A 74 20.63 13.99 47.39
C VAL A 74 20.07 14.15 45.95
N GLN A 75 18.76 14.17 45.82
CA GLN A 75 18.06 14.36 44.55
C GLN A 75 17.60 15.80 44.31
N GLY A 76 17.86 16.72 45.24
CA GLY A 76 17.48 18.12 45.10
C GLY A 76 15.99 18.41 45.22
N TYR A 77 15.20 17.54 45.84
CA TYR A 77 13.75 17.75 45.99
C TYR A 77 13.41 18.39 47.32
N PHE A 78 12.49 19.35 47.31
CA PHE A 78 11.96 19.98 48.49
C PHE A 78 10.48 19.66 48.67
N GLN A 79 10.07 19.40 49.90
CA GLN A 79 8.70 19.10 50.24
C GLN A 79 7.75 20.23 49.79
N GLY A 80 6.67 19.87 49.08
CA GLY A 80 5.69 20.81 48.57
C GLY A 80 6.09 21.61 47.34
N CYS A 81 7.36 21.49 46.86
CA CYS A 81 7.81 22.13 45.64
C CYS A 81 7.63 21.18 44.44
N PRO A 82 6.82 21.54 43.41
CA PRO A 82 6.71 20.72 42.22
C PRO A 82 8.07 20.47 41.60
N SER A 83 8.36 19.22 41.31
CA SER A 83 9.62 18.78 40.66
C SER A 83 9.30 17.94 39.45
N THR A 84 9.94 18.22 38.34
CA THR A 84 9.77 17.45 37.09
C THR A 84 10.89 16.46 36.94
N ARG A 85 10.54 15.20 36.69
CA ARG A 85 11.52 14.16 36.36
C ARG A 85 11.98 14.31 34.92
N LEU A 86 13.25 14.18 34.68
CA LEU A 86 13.77 14.02 33.34
C LEU A 86 13.73 12.53 32.96
N LYS A 87 13.39 12.25 31.72
CA LYS A 87 13.44 10.91 31.12
C LYS A 87 14.47 10.92 29.99
N GLU A 88 15.22 9.85 29.86
CA GLU A 88 16.11 9.67 28.71
C GLU A 88 15.29 9.71 27.41
N LEU A 89 15.82 10.38 26.39
CA LEU A 89 15.20 10.44 25.07
C LEU A 89 15.06 9.03 24.48
N ASN A 90 13.83 8.66 24.16
CA ASN A 90 13.54 7.55 23.26
C ASN A 90 13.19 8.10 21.86
N PRO A 91 14.13 8.01 20.88
CA PRO A 91 13.93 8.56 19.55
C PRO A 91 12.83 7.90 18.72
N THR A 92 12.25 6.78 19.18
CA THR A 92 11.13 6.10 18.53
C THR A 92 9.78 6.39 19.22
N SER A 93 9.80 7.14 20.32
CA SER A 93 8.57 7.57 21.01
C SER A 93 8.00 8.83 20.39
N ARG A 94 6.79 8.71 19.82
CA ARG A 94 6.08 9.86 19.22
C ARG A 94 5.88 11.02 20.18
N ASP A 95 5.59 10.73 21.45
CA ASP A 95 5.43 11.75 22.48
C ASP A 95 6.76 12.50 22.74
N HIS A 96 7.89 11.78 22.80
CA HIS A 96 9.21 12.40 22.98
C HIS A 96 9.61 13.23 21.75
N ILE A 97 9.36 12.71 20.54
CA ILE A 97 9.63 13.45 19.30
C ILE A 97 8.82 14.75 19.25
N ALA A 98 7.52 14.69 19.52
CA ALA A 98 6.67 15.86 19.53
C ALA A 98 7.14 16.91 20.55
N TRP A 99 7.53 16.45 21.75
CA TRP A 99 8.03 17.33 22.79
C TRP A 99 9.34 18.04 22.37
N ILE A 100 10.32 17.30 21.81
CA ILE A 100 11.57 17.87 21.31
C ILE A 100 11.30 18.92 20.23
N LEU A 101 10.50 18.56 19.22
CA LEU A 101 10.22 19.47 18.11
C LEU A 101 9.50 20.74 18.56
N SER A 102 8.57 20.61 19.49
CA SER A 102 7.81 21.76 19.99
C SER A 102 8.65 22.65 20.91
N THR A 103 9.46 22.04 21.82
CA THR A 103 10.19 22.76 22.84
C THR A 103 11.43 23.46 22.31
N PHE A 104 12.21 22.78 21.45
CA PHE A 104 13.51 23.29 21.00
C PHE A 104 13.49 23.91 19.60
N TYR A 105 12.49 23.52 18.78
CA TYR A 105 12.44 23.95 17.37
C TYR A 105 11.19 24.77 17.04
N GLY A 106 10.33 25.03 18.04
CA GLY A 106 9.13 25.86 17.85
C GLY A 106 8.07 25.26 16.93
N TRP A 107 8.16 23.94 16.66
CA TRP A 107 7.17 23.26 15.82
C TRP A 107 5.79 23.27 16.50
N LYS A 108 4.76 23.59 15.72
CA LYS A 108 3.37 23.55 16.17
C LYS A 108 2.64 22.44 15.42
N PRO A 109 2.01 21.47 16.12
CA PRO A 109 1.28 20.39 15.47
C PRO A 109 0.14 20.94 14.62
N THR A 110 0.08 20.50 13.39
CA THR A 110 -1.03 20.81 12.46
C THR A 110 -2.17 19.82 12.54
N GLN A 111 -1.88 18.60 13.03
CA GLN A 111 -2.83 17.50 13.14
C GLN A 111 -2.74 16.86 14.52
N LEU A 112 -3.91 16.55 15.09
CA LEU A 112 -4.02 15.86 16.38
C LEU A 112 -4.74 14.53 16.20
N THR A 113 -4.37 13.54 17.02
CA THR A 113 -5.08 12.28 17.15
C THR A 113 -6.45 12.49 17.80
N THR A 114 -7.31 11.49 17.76
CA THR A 114 -8.60 11.49 18.48
C THR A 114 -8.45 11.70 20.00
N THR A 115 -7.26 11.44 20.54
CA THR A 115 -6.93 11.65 21.95
C THR A 115 -6.26 12.99 22.23
N GLY A 116 -6.19 13.89 21.21
CA GLY A 116 -5.62 15.23 21.34
C GLY A 116 -4.09 15.30 21.32
N LYS A 117 -3.39 14.20 21.04
CA LYS A 117 -1.92 14.19 20.90
C LYS A 117 -1.49 14.58 19.48
N PRO A 118 -0.32 15.20 19.29
CA PRO A 118 0.25 15.45 17.97
C PRO A 118 0.35 14.16 17.15
N VAL A 119 -0.04 14.22 15.87
CA VAL A 119 0.25 13.14 14.93
C VAL A 119 1.72 13.23 14.55
N ILE A 120 2.45 12.13 14.77
CA ILE A 120 3.86 11.96 14.38
C ILE A 120 3.96 10.70 13.54
N ASP A 121 4.24 10.87 12.26
CA ASP A 121 4.56 9.81 11.32
C ASP A 121 5.71 10.24 10.39
N GLU A 122 6.15 9.32 9.55
CA GLU A 122 7.26 9.55 8.63
C GLU A 122 6.99 10.72 7.67
N THR A 123 5.76 10.83 7.15
CA THR A 123 5.38 11.88 6.20
C THR A 123 5.48 13.26 6.87
N ILE A 124 4.87 13.42 8.03
CA ILE A 124 4.90 14.68 8.79
C ILE A 124 6.33 15.05 9.17
N LEU A 125 7.13 14.08 9.62
CA LEU A 125 8.53 14.35 9.99
C LEU A 125 9.37 14.78 8.78
N MET A 126 9.15 14.19 7.61
CA MET A 126 9.84 14.60 6.38
C MET A 126 9.38 15.98 5.90
N GLU A 127 8.10 16.34 6.07
CA GLU A 127 7.61 17.71 5.82
C GLU A 127 8.28 18.72 6.75
N ILE A 128 8.38 18.41 8.06
CA ILE A 128 9.06 19.25 9.05
C ILE A 128 10.55 19.42 8.69
N ALA A 129 11.22 18.35 8.26
CA ALA A 129 12.61 18.39 7.84
C ALA A 129 12.81 19.28 6.61
N SER A 130 11.93 19.16 5.62
CA SER A 130 11.93 19.99 4.40
C SER A 130 11.65 21.47 4.71
N GLY A 131 10.91 21.75 5.78
CA GLY A 131 10.64 23.10 6.29
C GLY A 131 11.81 23.72 7.09
N GLY A 132 12.98 23.04 7.16
CA GLY A 132 14.20 23.56 7.79
C GLY A 132 14.57 22.97 9.16
N ILE A 133 13.71 22.12 9.75
CA ILE A 133 14.01 21.44 11.01
C ILE A 133 14.62 20.06 10.72
N THR A 134 15.89 20.03 10.33
CA THR A 134 16.56 18.85 9.79
C THR A 134 16.57 17.63 10.73
N ILE A 135 16.58 17.82 12.04
CA ILE A 135 16.53 16.74 13.04
C ILE A 135 15.28 15.87 12.91
N ALA A 136 14.18 16.41 12.35
CA ALA A 136 12.97 15.63 12.10
C ALA A 136 13.23 14.49 11.11
N GLY A 137 14.15 14.66 10.16
CA GLY A 137 14.60 13.59 9.25
C GLY A 137 15.26 12.43 9.98
N ASP A 138 16.08 12.70 11.01
CA ASP A 138 16.72 11.66 11.82
C ASP A 138 15.68 10.89 12.65
N PHE A 139 14.65 11.56 13.18
CA PHE A 139 13.53 10.89 13.83
C PHE A 139 12.71 10.04 12.85
N ALA A 140 12.42 10.56 11.64
CA ALA A 140 11.75 9.80 10.59
C ALA A 140 12.53 8.52 10.24
N LYS A 141 13.86 8.63 10.10
CA LYS A 141 14.77 7.51 9.86
C LYS A 141 14.70 6.48 11.00
N CYS A 142 14.67 6.89 12.26
CA CYS A 142 14.52 5.98 13.39
C CYS A 142 13.19 5.21 13.33
N LEU A 143 12.09 5.88 13.02
CA LEU A 143 10.76 5.25 12.91
C LEU A 143 10.70 4.26 11.73
N ASP A 144 11.23 4.62 10.56
CA ASP A 144 11.28 3.78 9.38
C ASP A 144 12.11 2.50 9.62
N ILE A 145 13.34 2.65 10.17
CA ILE A 145 14.20 1.50 10.47
C ILE A 145 13.51 0.59 11.52
N THR A 146 12.91 1.16 12.55
CA THR A 146 12.19 0.38 13.58
C THR A 146 11.03 -0.41 12.97
N LYS A 147 10.27 0.19 12.04
CA LYS A 147 9.22 -0.50 11.29
C LYS A 147 9.79 -1.66 10.46
N LYS A 148 10.90 -1.44 9.77
CA LYS A 148 11.59 -2.44 8.95
C LYS A 148 12.12 -3.60 9.79
N LEU A 149 12.77 -3.32 10.93
CA LEU A 149 13.18 -4.35 11.90
C LEU A 149 11.99 -5.13 12.46
N GLY A 150 10.87 -4.45 12.71
CA GLY A 150 9.62 -5.09 13.12
C GLY A 150 9.11 -6.13 12.11
N MET A 151 9.32 -5.90 10.81
CA MET A 151 8.95 -6.86 9.77
C MET A 151 9.92 -8.04 9.69
N ILE A 152 11.23 -7.80 9.81
CA ILE A 152 12.26 -8.84 9.60
C ILE A 152 12.44 -9.71 10.84
N SER A 153 12.65 -9.12 12.03
CA SER A 153 13.17 -9.84 13.20
C SER A 153 12.45 -9.57 14.52
N GLU A 154 11.95 -8.34 14.77
CA GLU A 154 11.53 -7.94 16.11
C GLU A 154 10.04 -8.10 16.38
N GLY A 155 9.17 -7.87 15.39
CA GLY A 155 7.73 -7.94 15.53
C GLY A 155 7.22 -9.35 15.86
N THR A 156 5.97 -9.43 16.33
CA THR A 156 5.32 -10.74 16.61
C THR A 156 5.19 -11.58 15.34
N ASN A 157 4.91 -10.94 14.21
CA ASN A 157 4.78 -11.57 12.90
C ASN A 157 6.01 -11.32 12.01
N ALA A 158 7.20 -11.17 12.62
CA ALA A 158 8.45 -10.97 11.88
C ALA A 158 8.79 -12.21 11.05
N TRP A 159 9.30 -11.99 9.84
CA TRP A 159 9.56 -13.06 8.87
C TRP A 159 10.50 -14.12 9.43
N LEU A 160 11.58 -13.75 10.13
CA LEU A 160 12.52 -14.67 10.76
C LEU A 160 11.88 -15.51 11.90
N LYS A 161 10.84 -15.00 12.56
CA LYS A 161 10.12 -15.74 13.61
C LYS A 161 9.09 -16.71 13.03
N LEU A 162 8.55 -16.39 11.86
CA LEU A 162 7.55 -17.21 11.17
C LEU A 162 8.17 -18.16 10.15
N CYS A 163 9.47 -18.01 9.88
CA CYS A 163 10.19 -18.91 8.99
C CYS A 163 10.26 -20.32 9.60
N THR A 164 9.90 -21.31 8.82
CA THR A 164 9.94 -22.71 9.24
C THR A 164 11.35 -23.29 9.14
N THR A 165 11.57 -24.48 9.73
CA THR A 165 12.84 -25.22 9.59
C THR A 165 13.18 -25.59 8.14
N ALA A 166 12.21 -25.55 7.25
CA ALA A 166 12.41 -25.71 5.80
C ALA A 166 12.71 -24.39 5.07
N SER A 167 13.03 -23.33 5.83
CA SER A 167 13.29 -21.98 5.32
C SER A 167 12.15 -21.42 4.47
N ARG A 168 10.89 -21.64 4.93
CA ARG A 168 9.69 -21.13 4.26
C ARG A 168 8.87 -20.21 5.16
N VAL A 169 8.33 -19.17 4.58
CA VAL A 169 7.36 -18.27 5.20
C VAL A 169 5.99 -18.56 4.61
N HIS A 170 5.05 -18.95 5.45
CA HIS A 170 3.66 -19.22 5.08
C HIS A 170 2.82 -18.01 5.46
N HIS A 171 2.25 -17.33 4.47
CA HIS A 171 1.40 -16.18 4.71
C HIS A 171 -0.05 -16.49 4.37
N HIS A 172 -0.94 -16.00 5.19
CA HIS A 172 -2.38 -16.21 5.00
C HIS A 172 -2.97 -15.09 4.15
N CYS A 173 -3.70 -15.47 3.10
CA CYS A 173 -4.49 -14.57 2.25
C CYS A 173 -5.98 -14.89 2.36
N SER A 174 -6.80 -13.86 2.55
CA SER A 174 -8.25 -14.02 2.60
C SER A 174 -8.97 -12.81 2.02
N VAL A 175 -10.24 -13.00 1.64
CA VAL A 175 -11.11 -11.89 1.21
C VAL A 175 -11.56 -11.12 2.44
N GLY A 176 -10.75 -10.16 2.88
CA GLY A 176 -11.03 -9.39 4.10
C GLY A 176 -11.29 -7.90 3.87
N CYS A 177 -11.04 -7.39 2.66
CA CYS A 177 -11.22 -5.97 2.36
C CYS A 177 -12.65 -5.66 1.89
N ALA A 178 -13.15 -4.46 2.23
CA ALA A 178 -14.48 -4.01 1.80
C ALA A 178 -14.63 -3.97 0.26
N THR A 179 -13.53 -3.79 -0.47
CA THR A 179 -13.46 -3.83 -1.94
C THR A 179 -13.16 -5.22 -2.50
N PHE A 180 -13.24 -6.26 -1.68
CA PHE A 180 -12.90 -7.65 -2.04
C PHE A 180 -11.46 -7.88 -2.52
N ARG A 181 -10.54 -6.92 -2.31
CA ARG A 181 -9.10 -7.19 -2.42
C ARG A 181 -8.68 -8.21 -1.37
N MET A 182 -7.63 -8.95 -1.65
CA MET A 182 -7.05 -9.87 -0.68
C MET A 182 -6.45 -9.10 0.50
N SER A 183 -6.68 -9.59 1.70
CA SER A 183 -5.98 -9.16 2.91
C SER A 183 -4.91 -10.19 3.27
N HIS A 184 -3.78 -9.71 3.79
CA HIS A 184 -2.62 -10.53 4.11
C HIS A 184 -2.30 -10.44 5.59
N LYS A 185 -1.99 -11.57 6.21
CA LYS A 185 -1.58 -11.65 7.63
C LYS A 185 -0.65 -12.82 7.89
N ASN A 186 0.08 -12.75 8.95
CA ASN A 186 0.92 -13.82 9.52
C ASN A 186 1.96 -14.42 8.53
N PRO A 187 2.84 -13.61 7.87
CA PRO A 187 2.99 -12.15 7.92
C PRO A 187 2.16 -11.43 6.84
N ASN A 188 2.07 -10.08 6.93
CA ASN A 188 1.47 -9.28 5.87
C ASN A 188 2.50 -9.00 4.77
N LEU A 189 2.55 -9.84 3.74
CA LEU A 189 3.49 -9.67 2.61
C LEU A 189 3.10 -8.53 1.66
N ALA A 190 1.85 -8.04 1.69
CA ALA A 190 1.45 -6.87 0.90
C ALA A 190 2.10 -5.56 1.39
N GLN A 191 2.75 -5.57 2.55
CA GLN A 191 3.47 -4.43 3.11
C GLN A 191 4.99 -4.53 2.97
N VAL A 192 5.51 -5.52 2.26
CA VAL A 192 6.96 -5.63 1.99
C VAL A 192 7.40 -4.39 1.20
N PRO A 193 8.40 -3.64 1.69
CA PRO A 193 8.88 -2.45 1.00
C PRO A 193 9.31 -2.75 -0.44
N SER A 194 9.14 -1.75 -1.32
CA SER A 194 9.66 -1.83 -2.71
C SER A 194 11.19 -1.79 -2.78
N ASP A 195 11.87 -1.47 -1.68
CA ASP A 195 13.33 -1.54 -1.55
C ASP A 195 13.82 -2.97 -1.81
N SER A 196 14.70 -3.12 -2.81
CA SER A 196 15.22 -4.41 -3.28
C SER A 196 15.84 -5.25 -2.15
N ARG A 197 16.43 -4.62 -1.14
CA ARG A 197 17.03 -5.31 0.02
C ARG A 197 16.04 -6.21 0.77
N PHE A 198 14.73 -5.88 0.72
CA PHE A 198 13.68 -6.65 1.39
C PHE A 198 13.10 -7.73 0.47
N ARG A 199 12.82 -7.36 -0.78
CA ARG A 199 12.25 -8.29 -1.75
C ARG A 199 13.22 -9.40 -2.16
N GLN A 200 14.51 -9.13 -2.25
CA GLN A 200 15.53 -10.14 -2.53
C GLN A 200 15.65 -11.24 -1.45
N LEU A 201 15.02 -11.07 -0.28
CA LEU A 201 14.97 -12.10 0.76
C LEU A 201 14.02 -13.25 0.42
N PHE A 202 13.05 -13.00 -0.47
CA PHE A 202 12.09 -13.99 -0.96
C PHE A 202 12.63 -14.57 -2.26
N VAL A 203 12.94 -15.86 -2.22
CA VAL A 203 13.67 -16.57 -3.28
C VAL A 203 12.89 -17.81 -3.71
N PRO A 204 13.14 -18.38 -4.88
CA PRO A 204 12.56 -19.66 -5.29
C PRO A 204 13.19 -20.82 -4.50
N THR A 205 12.54 -21.97 -4.55
CA THR A 205 13.12 -23.24 -4.10
C THR A 205 14.43 -23.50 -4.85
N PRO A 206 15.47 -24.05 -4.18
CA PRO A 206 16.72 -24.37 -4.83
C PRO A 206 16.53 -25.21 -6.11
N GLY A 207 17.10 -24.74 -7.23
CA GLY A 207 16.95 -25.35 -8.56
C GLY A 207 15.77 -24.83 -9.37
N GLN A 208 14.89 -23.99 -8.79
CA GLN A 208 13.80 -23.33 -9.48
C GLN A 208 14.13 -21.85 -9.75
N VAL A 209 13.32 -21.23 -10.59
CA VAL A 209 13.34 -19.78 -10.87
C VAL A 209 11.99 -19.16 -10.53
N MET A 210 11.98 -17.86 -10.28
CA MET A 210 10.75 -17.10 -10.10
C MET A 210 10.23 -16.55 -11.41
N VAL A 211 8.90 -16.52 -11.53
CA VAL A 211 8.17 -15.81 -12.57
C VAL A 211 7.16 -14.91 -11.88
N GLY A 212 7.37 -13.60 -11.95
CA GLY A 212 6.46 -12.60 -11.42
C GLY A 212 5.75 -11.86 -12.54
N ALA A 213 4.47 -11.52 -12.32
CA ALA A 213 3.71 -10.72 -13.26
C ALA A 213 2.84 -9.69 -12.53
N ASP A 214 2.69 -8.51 -13.14
CA ASP A 214 1.90 -7.38 -12.65
C ASP A 214 0.95 -6.86 -13.71
N LEU A 215 -0.28 -6.50 -13.31
CA LEU A 215 -1.28 -5.93 -14.22
C LEU A 215 -0.94 -4.47 -14.53
N ALA A 216 -0.69 -4.15 -15.78
CA ALA A 216 -0.27 -2.83 -16.21
C ALA A 216 -1.37 -1.77 -15.96
N GLY A 217 -1.17 -0.91 -14.96
CA GLY A 217 -1.99 0.26 -14.66
C GLY A 217 -3.48 -0.04 -14.46
N ILE A 218 -3.80 -1.06 -13.68
CA ILE A 218 -5.15 -1.62 -13.58
C ILE A 218 -6.21 -0.60 -13.13
N GLU A 219 -5.88 0.30 -12.18
CA GLU A 219 -6.83 1.32 -11.73
C GLU A 219 -7.20 2.31 -12.84
N LEU A 220 -6.23 2.72 -13.66
CA LEU A 220 -6.49 3.60 -14.81
C LEU A 220 -7.27 2.89 -15.90
N ARG A 221 -7.01 1.59 -16.11
CA ARG A 221 -7.77 0.77 -17.07
C ARG A 221 -9.21 0.55 -16.60
N MET A 222 -9.44 0.36 -15.31
CA MET A 222 -10.80 0.32 -14.77
C MET A 222 -11.52 1.67 -14.93
N LEU A 223 -10.84 2.79 -14.68
CA LEU A 223 -11.40 4.11 -14.95
C LEU A 223 -11.76 4.26 -16.44
N ALA A 224 -10.84 3.92 -17.34
CA ALA A 224 -11.05 3.96 -18.79
C ALA A 224 -12.26 3.11 -19.22
N HIS A 225 -12.41 1.90 -18.67
CA HIS A 225 -13.55 1.03 -18.94
C HIS A 225 -14.90 1.70 -18.61
N TYR A 226 -15.02 2.28 -17.42
CA TYR A 226 -16.25 2.92 -17.00
C TYR A 226 -16.51 4.25 -17.72
N LEU A 227 -15.43 5.00 -17.99
CA LEU A 227 -15.48 6.28 -18.65
C LEU A 227 -15.85 6.18 -20.13
N ALA A 228 -15.50 5.07 -20.79
CA ALA A 228 -15.79 4.82 -22.20
C ALA A 228 -17.27 4.92 -22.60
N ARG A 229 -18.19 4.87 -21.63
CA ARG A 229 -19.62 5.13 -21.84
C ARG A 229 -19.94 6.59 -22.11
N TYR A 230 -19.09 7.50 -21.67
CA TYR A 230 -19.30 8.95 -21.65
C TYR A 230 -18.36 9.69 -22.60
N ASP A 231 -17.16 9.15 -22.87
CA ASP A 231 -16.15 9.78 -23.72
C ASP A 231 -15.91 9.05 -25.05
N GLY A 232 -16.67 7.96 -25.32
CA GLY A 232 -16.52 7.14 -26.52
C GLY A 232 -15.20 6.37 -26.59
N GLY A 233 -14.49 6.18 -25.46
CA GLY A 233 -13.21 5.46 -25.39
C GLY A 233 -11.96 6.35 -25.55
N ARG A 234 -12.12 7.67 -25.62
CA ARG A 234 -11.01 8.60 -25.81
C ARG A 234 -9.94 8.49 -24.70
N TYR A 235 -10.36 8.33 -23.44
CA TYR A 235 -9.41 8.17 -22.34
C TYR A 235 -8.62 6.87 -22.48
N ALA A 236 -9.27 5.80 -22.93
CA ALA A 236 -8.60 4.50 -23.18
C ALA A 236 -7.55 4.65 -24.30
N ASP A 237 -7.86 5.33 -25.39
CA ASP A 237 -6.91 5.55 -26.48
C ASP A 237 -5.67 6.32 -26.03
N ILE A 238 -5.85 7.38 -25.24
CA ILE A 238 -4.72 8.15 -24.70
C ILE A 238 -3.90 7.31 -23.73
N LEU A 239 -4.56 6.49 -22.91
CA LEU A 239 -3.87 5.62 -21.94
C LEU A 239 -3.02 4.54 -22.63
N LEU A 240 -3.48 4.02 -23.77
CA LEU A 240 -2.78 2.96 -24.51
C LEU A 240 -1.67 3.49 -25.42
N ASN A 241 -1.89 4.63 -26.05
CA ASN A 241 -1.06 5.12 -27.14
C ASN A 241 -0.27 6.41 -26.80
N GLY A 242 -0.43 6.94 -25.58
CA GLY A 242 0.18 8.19 -25.17
C GLY A 242 0.52 8.24 -23.67
N ASP A 243 0.73 9.46 -23.18
CA ASP A 243 0.97 9.73 -21.76
C ASP A 243 -0.22 10.51 -21.18
N ILE A 244 -1.14 9.76 -20.56
CA ILE A 244 -2.35 10.34 -19.97
C ILE A 244 -2.05 11.38 -18.88
N HIS A 245 -0.94 11.22 -18.15
CA HIS A 245 -0.54 12.18 -17.13
C HIS A 245 -0.01 13.47 -17.77
N GLN A 246 0.73 13.39 -18.88
CA GLN A 246 1.18 14.58 -19.61
C GLN A 246 0.01 15.31 -20.25
N VAL A 247 -0.88 14.59 -20.94
CA VAL A 247 -2.08 15.18 -21.55
C VAL A 247 -2.94 15.94 -20.52
N ASN A 248 -3.13 15.36 -19.35
CA ASN A 248 -3.88 16.03 -18.28
C ASN A 248 -3.08 17.17 -17.64
N ALA A 249 -1.75 17.07 -17.54
CA ALA A 249 -0.88 18.14 -17.06
C ALA A 249 -0.99 19.40 -17.92
N ASP A 250 -0.93 19.23 -19.24
CA ASP A 250 -1.02 20.32 -20.22
C ASP A 250 -2.38 21.03 -20.14
N LYS A 251 -3.47 20.27 -19.90
CA LYS A 251 -4.82 20.83 -19.77
C LYS A 251 -5.04 21.59 -18.46
N ILE A 252 -4.49 21.08 -17.36
CA ILE A 252 -4.71 21.63 -16.02
C ILE A 252 -3.69 22.73 -15.69
N GLY A 253 -2.56 22.78 -16.40
CA GLY A 253 -1.50 23.76 -16.18
C GLY A 253 -0.63 23.46 -14.95
N ILE A 254 -0.47 22.19 -14.57
CA ILE A 254 0.39 21.75 -13.46
C ILE A 254 1.39 20.68 -13.94
N SER A 255 2.42 20.41 -13.13
CA SER A 255 3.45 19.45 -13.55
C SER A 255 2.91 18.02 -13.69
N ARG A 256 3.46 17.25 -14.65
CA ARG A 256 3.14 15.84 -14.86
C ARG A 256 3.26 15.00 -13.59
N LYS A 257 4.31 15.25 -12.76
CA LYS A 257 4.51 14.58 -11.48
C LYS A 257 3.34 14.86 -10.54
N LEU A 258 2.88 16.10 -10.47
CA LEU A 258 1.76 16.47 -9.61
C LEU A 258 0.45 15.88 -10.12
N VAL A 259 0.20 15.89 -11.46
CA VAL A 259 -0.98 15.23 -12.03
C VAL A 259 -1.01 13.75 -11.69
N LYS A 260 0.12 13.03 -11.80
CA LYS A 260 0.19 11.63 -11.39
C LYS A 260 -0.25 11.46 -9.94
N THR A 261 0.26 12.29 -9.02
CA THR A 261 -0.12 12.27 -7.60
C THR A 261 -1.61 12.57 -7.41
N VAL A 262 -2.12 13.59 -8.09
CA VAL A 262 -3.55 13.97 -8.03
C VAL A 262 -4.44 12.86 -8.58
N THR A 263 -4.06 12.25 -9.70
CA THR A 263 -4.80 11.12 -10.30
C THR A 263 -4.99 9.98 -9.28
N TYR A 264 -3.90 9.50 -8.69
CA TYR A 264 -4.01 8.42 -7.70
C TYR A 264 -4.73 8.88 -6.43
N ALA A 265 -4.47 10.08 -5.92
CA ALA A 265 -5.20 10.63 -4.79
C ALA A 265 -6.72 10.69 -5.07
N PHE A 266 -7.10 11.09 -6.28
CA PHE A 266 -8.49 11.12 -6.73
C PHE A 266 -9.11 9.71 -6.79
N LEU A 267 -8.42 8.75 -7.44
CA LEU A 267 -8.88 7.37 -7.57
C LEU A 267 -9.04 6.67 -6.21
N TYR A 268 -8.14 6.98 -5.26
CA TYR A 268 -8.22 6.47 -3.89
C TYR A 268 -9.14 7.28 -2.96
N GLY A 269 -9.88 8.26 -3.49
CA GLY A 269 -10.88 9.01 -2.74
C GLY A 269 -10.31 10.00 -1.73
N ALA A 270 -9.10 10.52 -1.95
CA ALA A 270 -8.50 11.53 -1.10
C ALA A 270 -9.37 12.79 -1.04
N GLY A 271 -9.51 13.39 0.15
CA GLY A 271 -10.19 14.67 0.35
C GLY A 271 -9.40 15.85 -0.25
N ASN A 272 -10.08 16.98 -0.45
CA ASN A 272 -9.49 18.18 -1.05
C ASN A 272 -8.25 18.67 -0.29
N GLU A 273 -8.23 18.58 1.05
CA GLU A 273 -7.08 18.97 1.86
C GLU A 273 -5.82 18.20 1.48
N LYS A 274 -5.93 16.87 1.33
CA LYS A 274 -4.79 16.02 0.95
C LYS A 274 -4.29 16.33 -0.47
N ILE A 275 -5.19 16.63 -1.41
CA ILE A 275 -4.83 17.06 -2.77
C ILE A 275 -4.10 18.40 -2.73
N GLY A 276 -4.60 19.36 -1.94
CA GLY A 276 -3.97 20.68 -1.80
C GLY A 276 -2.59 20.61 -1.13
N LEU A 277 -2.43 19.80 -0.10
CA LEU A 277 -1.13 19.56 0.55
C LEU A 277 -0.12 18.82 -0.37
N SER A 278 -0.62 18.00 -1.30
CA SER A 278 0.24 17.39 -2.32
C SER A 278 0.75 18.41 -3.35
N TYR A 279 0.03 19.52 -3.54
CA TYR A 279 0.48 20.64 -4.36
C TYR A 279 1.52 21.51 -3.63
N ASP A 280 1.22 21.88 -2.38
CA ASP A 280 2.09 22.67 -1.52
C ASP A 280 1.84 22.29 -0.06
N SER A 281 2.82 21.59 0.53
CA SER A 281 2.76 21.10 1.90
C SER A 281 2.78 22.20 2.97
N SER A 282 3.16 23.44 2.59
CA SER A 282 3.20 24.60 3.50
C SER A 282 1.84 25.29 3.70
N LEU A 283 0.82 24.90 2.93
CA LEU A 283 -0.50 25.50 3.01
C LEU A 283 -1.20 25.21 4.35
N SER A 284 -1.86 26.21 4.92
CA SER A 284 -2.79 25.98 6.01
C SER A 284 -3.96 25.06 5.59
N SER A 285 -4.56 24.32 6.52
CA SER A 285 -5.68 23.40 6.24
C SER A 285 -6.79 24.04 5.40
N SER A 286 -7.18 25.29 5.70
CA SER A 286 -8.19 26.01 4.91
C SER A 286 -7.74 26.31 3.49
N ARG A 287 -6.50 26.80 3.29
CA ARG A 287 -5.93 27.07 1.97
C ARG A 287 -5.71 25.79 1.17
N ALA A 288 -5.24 24.72 1.83
CA ALA A 288 -5.09 23.41 1.23
C ALA A 288 -6.43 22.84 0.74
N LYS A 289 -7.51 22.96 1.52
CA LYS A 289 -8.87 22.57 1.10
C LYS A 289 -9.35 23.34 -0.12
N SER A 290 -9.13 24.66 -0.14
CA SER A 290 -9.50 25.52 -1.29
C SER A 290 -8.70 25.16 -2.54
N LYS A 291 -7.36 25.06 -2.42
CA LYS A 291 -6.49 24.71 -3.54
C LYS A 291 -6.74 23.30 -4.06
N GLY A 292 -6.95 22.36 -3.16
CA GLY A 292 -7.28 21.00 -3.53
C GLY A 292 -8.63 20.86 -4.22
N LYS A 293 -9.61 21.69 -3.86
CA LYS A 293 -10.87 21.78 -4.60
C LYS A 293 -10.66 22.31 -6.01
N GLU A 294 -9.93 23.42 -6.17
CA GLU A 294 -9.58 23.99 -7.47
C GLU A 294 -8.91 22.96 -8.39
N ILE A 295 -7.89 22.23 -7.88
CA ILE A 295 -7.18 21.19 -8.65
C ILE A 295 -8.12 20.03 -9.01
N ARG A 296 -8.97 19.61 -8.07
CA ARG A 296 -9.96 18.55 -8.33
C ARG A 296 -10.95 18.94 -9.41
N ASP A 297 -11.50 20.16 -9.34
CA ASP A 297 -12.46 20.66 -10.30
C ASP A 297 -11.82 20.76 -11.71
N ALA A 298 -10.60 21.29 -11.80
CA ALA A 298 -9.82 21.34 -13.04
C ALA A 298 -9.50 19.92 -13.58
N TYR A 299 -9.20 18.95 -12.70
CA TYR A 299 -8.97 17.56 -13.09
C TYR A 299 -10.23 16.92 -13.68
N VAL A 300 -11.39 17.16 -13.07
CA VAL A 300 -12.67 16.64 -13.58
C VAL A 300 -13.02 17.27 -14.93
N GLU A 301 -12.81 18.57 -15.08
CA GLU A 301 -13.06 19.30 -16.34
C GLU A 301 -12.12 18.87 -17.47
N ALA A 302 -10.86 18.58 -17.15
CA ALA A 302 -9.85 18.15 -18.12
C ALA A 302 -10.15 16.78 -18.75
N ILE A 303 -10.95 15.92 -18.08
CA ILE A 303 -11.26 14.56 -18.54
C ILE A 303 -12.72 14.50 -19.00
N PRO A 304 -12.98 14.47 -20.34
CA PRO A 304 -14.34 14.42 -20.86
C PRO A 304 -15.17 13.28 -20.30
N GLY A 305 -16.37 13.57 -19.82
CA GLY A 305 -17.31 12.59 -19.29
C GLY A 305 -17.05 12.13 -17.86
N LEU A 306 -15.98 12.61 -17.20
CA LEU A 306 -15.68 12.22 -15.81
C LEU A 306 -16.75 12.74 -14.84
N ASP A 307 -17.26 13.94 -15.05
CA ASP A 307 -18.36 14.54 -14.29
C ASP A 307 -19.64 13.68 -14.35
N ALA A 308 -20.00 13.21 -15.55
CA ALA A 308 -21.13 12.33 -15.77
C ALA A 308 -20.95 10.96 -15.09
N LEU A 309 -19.74 10.39 -15.19
CA LEU A 309 -19.39 9.16 -14.47
C LEU A 309 -19.53 9.34 -12.96
N LEU A 310 -18.97 10.42 -12.40
CA LEU A 310 -19.04 10.71 -10.97
C LEU A 310 -20.48 10.87 -10.49
N SER A 311 -21.31 11.58 -11.25
CA SER A 311 -22.74 11.77 -10.95
C SER A 311 -23.50 10.44 -10.94
N ALA A 312 -23.28 9.59 -11.93
CA ALA A 312 -23.91 8.28 -12.02
C ALA A 312 -23.47 7.32 -10.90
N VAL A 313 -22.17 7.33 -10.58
CA VAL A 313 -21.61 6.51 -9.50
C VAL A 313 -22.12 6.97 -8.14
N LYS A 314 -22.20 8.28 -7.90
CA LYS A 314 -22.75 8.86 -6.68
C LYS A 314 -24.23 8.49 -6.51
N ALA A 315 -25.05 8.67 -7.53
CA ALA A 315 -26.47 8.32 -7.50
C ALA A 315 -26.71 6.83 -7.21
N THR A 316 -25.80 5.95 -7.65
CA THR A 316 -25.84 4.53 -7.30
C THR A 316 -25.39 4.32 -5.87
N GLY A 317 -24.31 5.00 -5.43
CA GLY A 317 -23.77 4.93 -4.08
C GLY A 317 -24.75 5.39 -2.99
N ASP A 318 -25.60 6.36 -3.29
CA ASP A 318 -26.66 6.85 -2.39
C ASP A 318 -27.71 5.74 -2.06
N ARG A 319 -27.72 4.64 -2.83
CA ARG A 319 -28.52 3.42 -2.51
C ARG A 319 -27.83 2.50 -1.52
N GLY A 320 -26.64 2.85 -1.00
CA GLY A 320 -25.87 2.10 -0.03
C GLY A 320 -24.99 0.98 -0.61
N PHE A 321 -24.87 0.88 -1.93
CA PHE A 321 -23.98 -0.09 -2.60
C PHE A 321 -23.58 0.34 -4.00
N ILE A 322 -22.49 -0.25 -4.51
CA ILE A 322 -22.06 -0.17 -5.91
C ILE A 322 -21.89 -1.60 -6.46
N LYS A 323 -21.99 -1.79 -7.78
CA LYS A 323 -21.77 -3.08 -8.44
C LYS A 323 -20.42 -3.09 -9.15
N ALA A 324 -19.56 -4.07 -8.85
CA ALA A 324 -18.33 -4.35 -9.57
C ALA A 324 -18.61 -4.95 -10.97
N ILE A 325 -17.55 -5.15 -11.77
CA ILE A 325 -17.65 -5.68 -13.15
C ILE A 325 -18.29 -7.08 -13.24
N ASP A 326 -18.17 -7.89 -12.19
CA ASP A 326 -18.75 -9.24 -12.07
C ASP A 326 -20.17 -9.25 -11.47
N GLY A 327 -20.77 -8.08 -11.27
CA GLY A 327 -22.12 -7.92 -10.76
C GLY A 327 -22.28 -8.03 -9.24
N ARG A 328 -21.19 -8.36 -8.48
CA ARG A 328 -21.25 -8.36 -7.00
C ARG A 328 -21.58 -6.97 -6.46
N ARG A 329 -22.31 -6.95 -5.35
CA ARG A 329 -22.60 -5.70 -4.64
C ARG A 329 -21.52 -5.43 -3.59
N ILE A 330 -20.99 -4.21 -3.62
CA ILE A 330 -20.03 -3.72 -2.65
C ILE A 330 -20.78 -2.74 -1.75
N PRO A 331 -20.97 -3.02 -0.45
CA PRO A 331 -21.63 -2.11 0.48
C PRO A 331 -20.85 -0.81 0.61
N LEU A 332 -21.56 0.31 0.78
CA LEU A 332 -20.98 1.63 0.97
C LEU A 332 -21.53 2.25 2.26
N ASP A 333 -20.62 2.74 3.08
CA ASP A 333 -20.94 3.58 4.25
C ASP A 333 -21.08 5.08 3.87
N SER A 334 -20.55 5.47 2.69
CA SER A 334 -20.62 6.83 2.16
C SER A 334 -20.49 6.83 0.64
N SER A 335 -21.38 7.59 -0.04
CA SER A 335 -21.34 7.78 -1.49
C SER A 335 -20.07 8.44 -2.00
N HIS A 336 -19.33 9.16 -1.16
CA HIS A 336 -18.01 9.71 -1.52
C HIS A 336 -16.97 8.64 -1.84
N LYS A 337 -17.11 7.43 -1.33
CA LYS A 337 -16.22 6.30 -1.60
C LYS A 337 -16.62 5.52 -2.85
N ALA A 338 -17.76 5.84 -3.46
CA ALA A 338 -18.37 4.99 -4.50
C ALA A 338 -17.44 4.76 -5.70
N LEU A 339 -16.79 5.82 -6.24
CA LEU A 339 -15.85 5.65 -7.35
C LEU A 339 -14.67 4.77 -6.96
N ASN A 340 -14.05 5.05 -5.82
CA ASN A 340 -12.91 4.27 -5.32
C ASN A 340 -13.29 2.78 -5.17
N PHE A 341 -14.43 2.49 -4.55
CA PHE A 341 -14.91 1.12 -4.34
C PHE A 341 -15.27 0.43 -5.65
N LEU A 342 -15.84 1.17 -6.63
CA LEU A 342 -16.11 0.66 -7.96
C LEU A 342 -14.83 0.20 -8.67
N LEU A 343 -13.82 1.08 -8.71
CA LEU A 343 -12.56 0.81 -9.41
C LEU A 343 -11.77 -0.29 -8.73
N GLN A 344 -11.58 -0.21 -7.40
CA GLN A 344 -10.84 -1.22 -6.64
C GLN A 344 -11.53 -2.58 -6.62
N GLY A 345 -12.86 -2.61 -6.44
CA GLY A 345 -13.61 -3.87 -6.43
C GLY A 345 -13.63 -4.54 -7.80
N SER A 346 -13.72 -3.75 -8.87
CA SER A 346 -13.62 -4.26 -10.24
C SER A 346 -12.22 -4.76 -10.58
N ALA A 347 -11.19 -4.03 -10.16
CA ALA A 347 -9.79 -4.48 -10.29
C ALA A 347 -9.55 -5.78 -9.54
N ALA A 348 -10.08 -5.91 -8.31
CA ALA A 348 -9.99 -7.14 -7.53
C ALA A 348 -10.68 -8.33 -8.20
N ALA A 349 -11.88 -8.12 -8.78
CA ALA A 349 -12.59 -9.16 -9.53
C ALA A 349 -11.79 -9.61 -10.76
N LEU A 350 -11.21 -8.65 -11.49
CA LEU A 350 -10.35 -8.93 -12.65
C LEU A 350 -9.09 -9.71 -12.25
N ALA A 351 -8.35 -9.26 -11.25
CA ALA A 351 -7.13 -9.92 -10.80
C ALA A 351 -7.40 -11.37 -10.31
N LYS A 352 -8.53 -11.60 -9.65
CA LYS A 352 -8.95 -12.95 -9.26
C LYS A 352 -9.31 -13.82 -10.46
N ARG A 353 -9.97 -13.25 -11.47
CA ARG A 353 -10.27 -13.98 -12.72
C ARG A 353 -8.99 -14.30 -13.47
N TRP A 354 -8.04 -13.37 -13.54
CA TRP A 354 -6.71 -13.59 -14.08
C TRP A 354 -6.01 -14.79 -13.42
N LEU A 355 -5.97 -14.79 -12.08
CA LEU A 355 -5.41 -15.92 -11.32
C LEU A 355 -6.07 -17.25 -11.69
N VAL A 356 -7.40 -17.30 -11.77
CA VAL A 356 -8.13 -18.54 -12.05
C VAL A 356 -7.89 -19.01 -13.48
N ILE A 357 -7.94 -18.13 -14.47
CA ILE A 357 -7.65 -18.48 -15.88
C ILE A 357 -6.20 -18.97 -16.01
N ASN A 358 -5.24 -18.30 -15.37
CA ASN A 358 -3.85 -18.76 -15.38
C ASN A 358 -3.70 -20.17 -14.77
N GLN A 359 -4.40 -20.44 -13.65
CA GLN A 359 -4.37 -21.78 -13.05
C GLN A 359 -4.99 -22.84 -13.98
N GLU A 360 -6.09 -22.52 -14.67
CA GLU A 360 -6.69 -23.42 -15.65
C GLU A 360 -5.73 -23.71 -16.82
N THR A 361 -4.98 -22.70 -17.28
CA THR A 361 -3.94 -22.88 -18.28
C THR A 361 -2.81 -23.80 -17.77
N ILE A 362 -2.33 -23.57 -16.54
CA ILE A 362 -1.33 -24.40 -15.88
C ILE A 362 -1.81 -25.88 -15.81
N ASP A 363 -3.04 -26.07 -15.32
CA ASP A 363 -3.63 -27.41 -15.16
C ASP A 363 -3.74 -28.14 -16.54
N ASN A 364 -4.13 -27.41 -17.60
CA ASN A 364 -4.29 -27.97 -18.94
C ASN A 364 -2.94 -28.28 -19.65
N THR A 365 -1.93 -27.46 -19.40
CA THR A 365 -0.60 -27.60 -20.01
C THR A 365 0.36 -28.42 -19.15
N GLN A 366 -0.06 -28.81 -17.95
CA GLN A 366 0.73 -29.56 -16.95
C GLN A 366 2.08 -28.88 -16.61
N LEU A 367 2.09 -27.55 -16.58
CA LEU A 367 3.28 -26.80 -16.16
C LEU A 367 3.60 -27.10 -14.68
N CYS A 368 4.85 -27.50 -14.43
CA CYS A 368 5.34 -27.74 -13.07
C CYS A 368 5.73 -26.40 -12.43
N CYS A 369 4.80 -25.81 -11.72
CA CYS A 369 4.99 -24.53 -11.02
C CYS A 369 4.15 -24.46 -9.73
N SER A 370 4.53 -23.55 -8.84
CA SER A 370 3.82 -23.29 -7.59
C SER A 370 3.61 -21.79 -7.40
N GLN A 371 2.40 -21.41 -7.01
CA GLN A 371 2.09 -20.03 -6.67
C GLN A 371 2.70 -19.67 -5.32
N LEU A 372 3.43 -18.55 -5.28
CA LEU A 372 4.10 -18.03 -4.08
C LEU A 372 3.32 -16.89 -3.42
N ALA A 373 2.75 -15.98 -4.24
CA ALA A 373 1.96 -14.88 -3.73
C ALA A 373 0.93 -14.37 -4.75
N PHE A 374 -0.15 -13.79 -4.21
CA PHE A 374 -1.10 -12.96 -4.91
C PHE A 374 -1.28 -11.67 -4.14
N VAL A 375 -0.60 -10.60 -4.56
CA VAL A 375 -0.57 -9.31 -3.87
C VAL A 375 -1.24 -8.26 -4.75
N HIS A 376 -2.49 -7.92 -4.45
CA HIS A 376 -3.31 -6.93 -5.18
C HIS A 376 -3.53 -7.28 -6.66
N ASP A 377 -2.65 -6.82 -7.53
CA ASP A 377 -2.60 -6.97 -8.98
C ASP A 377 -1.30 -7.66 -9.46
N GLU A 378 -0.57 -8.27 -8.52
CA GLU A 378 0.69 -8.96 -8.74
C GLU A 378 0.56 -10.45 -8.41
N LEU A 379 1.05 -11.32 -9.29
CA LEU A 379 1.18 -12.76 -9.10
C LEU A 379 2.65 -13.17 -9.09
N GLN A 380 3.03 -14.00 -8.12
CA GLN A 380 4.37 -14.55 -8.00
C GLN A 380 4.30 -16.07 -8.00
N PHE A 381 5.15 -16.69 -8.83
CA PHE A 381 5.27 -18.13 -8.98
C PHE A 381 6.73 -18.56 -8.90
N GLU A 382 6.96 -19.85 -8.60
CA GLU A 382 8.22 -20.52 -8.86
C GLU A 382 7.97 -21.72 -9.78
N CYS A 383 8.94 -22.04 -10.64
CA CYS A 383 8.85 -23.19 -11.55
C CYS A 383 10.24 -23.71 -11.92
N ASP A 384 10.28 -24.89 -12.54
CA ASP A 384 11.49 -25.38 -13.19
C ASP A 384 11.93 -24.39 -14.28
N PRO A 385 13.24 -24.12 -14.45
CA PRO A 385 13.73 -23.16 -15.44
C PRO A 385 13.21 -23.39 -16.86
N GLN A 386 13.02 -24.65 -17.24
CA GLN A 386 12.50 -25.03 -18.56
C GLN A 386 11.05 -24.60 -18.82
N HIS A 387 10.27 -24.33 -17.76
CA HIS A 387 8.87 -23.92 -17.85
C HIS A 387 8.67 -22.41 -17.66
N ALA A 388 9.75 -21.66 -17.43
CA ALA A 388 9.65 -20.25 -17.04
C ALA A 388 9.04 -19.37 -18.14
N GLU A 389 9.44 -19.56 -19.39
CA GLU A 389 8.92 -18.82 -20.55
C GLU A 389 7.45 -19.17 -20.83
N ASP A 390 7.07 -20.45 -20.72
CA ASP A 390 5.70 -20.89 -20.91
C ASP A 390 4.79 -20.31 -19.81
N LEU A 391 5.25 -20.29 -18.56
CA LEU A 391 4.51 -19.68 -17.45
C LEU A 391 4.40 -18.16 -17.62
N SER A 392 5.48 -17.49 -18.03
CA SER A 392 5.47 -16.05 -18.33
C SER A 392 4.43 -15.74 -19.42
N THR A 393 4.43 -16.51 -20.51
CA THR A 393 3.45 -16.38 -21.60
C THR A 393 2.02 -16.64 -21.10
N SER A 394 1.81 -17.66 -20.28
CA SER A 394 0.51 -17.98 -19.66
C SER A 394 -0.03 -16.82 -18.83
N LEU A 395 0.83 -16.21 -17.99
CA LEU A 395 0.46 -15.07 -17.14
C LEU A 395 0.00 -13.87 -17.97
N VAL A 396 0.73 -13.53 -19.03
CA VAL A 396 0.39 -12.43 -19.93
C VAL A 396 -0.92 -12.72 -20.70
N TYR A 397 -1.04 -13.91 -21.27
CA TYR A 397 -2.26 -14.32 -21.99
C TYR A 397 -3.49 -14.32 -21.09
N SER A 398 -3.38 -14.87 -19.90
CA SER A 398 -4.49 -14.99 -18.95
C SER A 398 -5.00 -13.62 -18.47
N ALA A 399 -4.12 -12.60 -18.42
CA ALA A 399 -4.53 -11.23 -18.10
C ALA A 399 -5.44 -10.64 -19.20
N ALA A 400 -5.05 -10.80 -20.46
CA ALA A 400 -5.87 -10.39 -21.60
C ALA A 400 -7.21 -11.15 -21.61
N ALA A 401 -7.17 -12.46 -21.44
CA ALA A 401 -8.36 -13.32 -21.40
C ALA A 401 -9.32 -12.94 -20.26
N ALA A 402 -8.81 -12.52 -19.08
CA ALA A 402 -9.65 -12.01 -18.00
C ALA A 402 -10.37 -10.71 -18.37
N GLY A 403 -9.71 -9.82 -19.12
CA GLY A 403 -10.32 -8.61 -19.67
C GLY A 403 -11.43 -8.91 -20.66
N GLU A 404 -11.21 -9.85 -21.57
CA GLU A 404 -12.19 -10.33 -22.55
C GLU A 404 -13.39 -11.01 -21.88
N PHE A 405 -13.14 -11.83 -20.85
CA PHE A 405 -14.18 -12.48 -20.07
C PHE A 405 -15.22 -11.48 -19.54
N TYR A 406 -14.75 -10.35 -18.99
CA TYR A 406 -15.62 -9.28 -18.49
C TYR A 406 -16.04 -8.27 -19.58
N LYS A 407 -15.66 -8.50 -20.84
CA LYS A 407 -15.96 -7.60 -21.98
C LYS A 407 -15.55 -6.16 -21.68
N LEU A 408 -14.34 -5.99 -21.17
CA LEU A 408 -13.83 -4.65 -20.85
C LEU A 408 -13.64 -3.84 -22.14
N ARG A 409 -13.86 -2.53 -22.04
CA ARG A 409 -13.75 -1.57 -23.16
C ARG A 409 -12.33 -1.06 -23.38
N ILE A 410 -11.37 -1.69 -22.75
CA ILE A 410 -9.95 -1.46 -22.88
C ILE A 410 -9.25 -2.81 -22.72
N PRO A 411 -8.24 -3.13 -23.53
CA PRO A 411 -7.47 -4.35 -23.35
C PRO A 411 -6.74 -4.34 -22.00
N ILE A 412 -6.67 -5.50 -21.37
CA ILE A 412 -5.85 -5.72 -20.18
C ILE A 412 -4.51 -6.31 -20.60
N ALA A 413 -3.44 -5.85 -19.96
CA ALA A 413 -2.10 -6.34 -20.16
C ALA A 413 -1.44 -6.63 -18.83
N ALA A 414 -0.54 -7.59 -18.83
CA ALA A 414 0.38 -7.85 -17.73
C ALA A 414 1.82 -7.84 -18.26
N GLU A 415 2.76 -7.46 -17.41
CA GLU A 415 4.18 -7.58 -17.64
C GLU A 415 4.71 -8.72 -16.79
N ALA A 416 5.37 -9.70 -17.40
CA ALA A 416 5.95 -10.82 -16.69
C ALA A 416 7.48 -10.79 -16.79
N LYS A 417 8.15 -11.15 -15.69
CA LYS A 417 9.62 -11.20 -15.59
C LYS A 417 10.05 -12.51 -14.95
N ILE A 418 11.22 -12.98 -15.35
CA ILE A 418 11.87 -14.18 -14.83
C ILE A 418 13.11 -13.75 -14.03
N GLY A 419 13.32 -14.32 -12.85
CA GLY A 419 14.44 -13.94 -11.99
C GLY A 419 14.69 -14.93 -10.86
N ASN A 420 15.61 -14.59 -9.97
CA ASN A 420 16.06 -15.45 -8.87
C ASN A 420 15.57 -14.97 -7.49
N ASN A 421 14.82 -13.90 -7.45
CA ASN A 421 14.21 -13.36 -6.23
C ASN A 421 13.09 -12.38 -6.58
N TRP A 422 12.28 -12.02 -5.60
CA TRP A 422 11.16 -11.10 -5.81
C TRP A 422 11.57 -9.71 -6.33
N ALA A 423 12.76 -9.21 -5.97
CA ALA A 423 13.21 -7.90 -6.46
C ALA A 423 13.51 -7.88 -7.97
N GLU A 424 13.88 -9.01 -8.55
CA GLU A 424 14.17 -9.12 -9.98
C GLU A 424 12.91 -9.25 -10.85
N VAL A 425 11.80 -9.72 -10.26
CA VAL A 425 10.56 -10.05 -11.00
C VAL A 425 9.42 -9.06 -10.73
N HIS A 426 9.72 -7.93 -10.06
CA HIS A 426 8.74 -6.88 -9.76
C HIS A 426 9.04 -5.58 -10.48
#